data_336ff77fafffafc3f649b1b2b9236991
#
_entry.id   336ff77fafffafc3f649b1b2b9236991
#
_cell.length_a   1.000
_cell.length_b   1.000
_cell.length_c   1.000
_cell.angle_alpha   90.00
_cell.angle_beta   90.00
_cell.angle_gamma   90.00
#
_symmetry.space_group_name_H-M   'P 1'
#
loop_
_entity.id
_entity.type
_entity.pdbx_description
1 polymer ?
#
loop_
_entity_poly.entity_id
_entity_poly.type
_entity_poly.pdbx_seq_one_letter_code
_entity_poly.pdbx_strand_id
1 'polypeptide(L)'
;MPAMSEAILVRGDDAPLTTPVELRAGSLSMSFEPDTAFLRYVRVDNEEIVRGVYVAVRDHNWGTVEPSLSDLDIDVREDAFDVRFVADCRQDDIHFVWRGAITGSSEGIVRFSMDGVARSRFERNRIGFCVLHPMSVAGRKCSVEHVDGSRTDGVFPERIAPHQPFMDLRAITHELRRGGRAEVRMDGDTFEMEDQRNWTDASYKTYCTPLAMPFPVRVEREDTVAQSITM
;
A
#
# COMPACT_ATOMS: atom_id res chain seq x y z
N MET A 1 -42.80 6.48 -7.65
CA MET A 1 -41.41 6.06 -7.83
C MET A 1 -40.94 5.53 -6.48
N PRO A 2 -40.26 4.37 -6.38
CA PRO A 2 -39.68 3.96 -5.11
C PRO A 2 -38.70 5.02 -4.62
N ALA A 3 -38.72 5.31 -3.32
CA ALA A 3 -37.76 6.24 -2.72
C ALA A 3 -36.34 5.68 -2.92
N MET A 4 -35.41 6.53 -3.37
CA MET A 4 -34.00 6.19 -3.43
C MET A 4 -33.51 5.87 -2.03
N SER A 5 -32.75 4.79 -1.85
CA SER A 5 -32.17 4.44 -0.55
C SER A 5 -31.18 5.52 -0.09
N GLU A 6 -31.02 5.68 1.21
CA GLU A 6 -29.99 6.58 1.77
C GLU A 6 -28.58 6.19 1.29
N ALA A 7 -28.33 4.88 1.10
CA ALA A 7 -27.08 4.35 0.58
C ALA A 7 -26.78 4.88 -0.84
N ILE A 8 -27.76 4.86 -1.75
CA ILE A 8 -27.63 5.42 -3.10
C ILE A 8 -27.40 6.94 -3.04
N LEU A 9 -28.11 7.67 -2.16
CA LEU A 9 -27.94 9.14 -2.02
C LEU A 9 -26.56 9.55 -1.54
N VAL A 10 -25.96 8.76 -0.63
CA VAL A 10 -24.68 9.09 0.01
C VAL A 10 -23.49 8.52 -0.76
N ARG A 11 -23.62 7.31 -1.34
CA ARG A 11 -22.53 6.56 -1.92
C ARG A 11 -22.64 6.31 -3.43
N GLY A 12 -23.82 6.53 -3.99
CA GLY A 12 -24.12 6.17 -5.38
C GLY A 12 -24.38 4.67 -5.61
N ASP A 13 -24.32 3.84 -4.56
CA ASP A 13 -24.44 2.40 -4.60
C ASP A 13 -25.24 1.88 -3.41
N ASP A 14 -26.01 0.82 -3.64
CA ASP A 14 -26.86 0.13 -2.64
C ASP A 14 -26.17 -1.12 -2.04
N ALA A 15 -24.99 -1.49 -2.54
CA ALA A 15 -24.26 -2.65 -2.05
C ALA A 15 -23.93 -2.50 -0.54
N PRO A 16 -24.05 -3.58 0.24
CA PRO A 16 -23.64 -3.57 1.63
C PRO A 16 -22.17 -3.15 1.77
N LEU A 17 -21.87 -2.30 2.74
CA LEU A 17 -20.46 -2.01 3.07
C LEU A 17 -19.84 -3.27 3.67
N THR A 18 -18.71 -3.68 3.13
CA THR A 18 -17.89 -4.72 3.74
C THR A 18 -17.31 -4.19 5.07
N THR A 19 -17.47 -4.95 6.13
CA THR A 19 -16.93 -4.56 7.43
C THR A 19 -15.43 -4.84 7.45
N PRO A 20 -14.59 -3.82 7.71
CA PRO A 20 -13.16 -4.04 7.90
C PRO A 20 -12.88 -4.99 9.07
N VAL A 21 -11.81 -5.76 8.97
CA VAL A 21 -11.35 -6.68 10.00
C VAL A 21 -10.29 -5.98 10.84
N GLU A 22 -10.54 -5.84 12.14
CA GLU A 22 -9.56 -5.27 13.08
C GLU A 22 -8.47 -6.28 13.39
N LEU A 23 -7.20 -5.86 13.26
CA LEU A 23 -6.01 -6.68 13.40
C LEU A 23 -5.06 -6.07 14.44
N ARG A 24 -4.33 -6.92 15.15
CA ARG A 24 -3.29 -6.53 16.11
C ARG A 24 -2.01 -7.32 15.90
N ALA A 25 -0.86 -6.63 16.04
CA ALA A 25 0.46 -7.22 16.02
C ALA A 25 1.28 -6.57 17.15
N GLY A 26 1.36 -7.23 18.30
CA GLY A 26 1.92 -6.66 19.52
C GLY A 26 1.25 -5.32 19.86
N SER A 27 2.02 -4.22 19.87
CA SER A 27 1.54 -2.87 20.12
C SER A 27 0.87 -2.20 18.90
N LEU A 28 0.95 -2.80 17.72
CA LEU A 28 0.34 -2.27 16.51
C LEU A 28 -1.14 -2.63 16.41
N SER A 29 -1.96 -1.68 15.99
CA SER A 29 -3.35 -1.89 15.58
C SER A 29 -3.56 -1.41 14.15
N MET A 30 -4.44 -2.06 13.40
CA MET A 30 -4.76 -1.75 12.02
C MET A 30 -6.07 -2.39 11.61
N SER A 31 -6.62 -2.02 10.46
CA SER A 31 -7.78 -2.67 9.87
C SER A 31 -7.47 -3.18 8.45
N PHE A 32 -8.01 -4.34 8.11
CA PHE A 32 -7.95 -4.92 6.77
C PHE A 32 -9.30 -4.80 6.09
N GLU A 33 -9.31 -4.31 4.84
CA GLU A 33 -10.50 -4.20 4.00
C GLU A 33 -10.59 -5.41 3.05
N PRO A 34 -11.52 -6.37 3.29
CA PRO A 34 -11.56 -7.64 2.54
C PRO A 34 -11.98 -7.51 1.08
N ASP A 35 -12.59 -6.42 0.66
CA ASP A 35 -13.04 -6.15 -0.70
C ASP A 35 -11.98 -5.48 -1.58
N THR A 36 -11.07 -4.73 -0.98
CA THR A 36 -10.04 -3.96 -1.70
C THR A 36 -8.61 -4.44 -1.45
N ALA A 37 -8.41 -5.36 -0.50
CA ALA A 37 -7.11 -5.79 0.00
C ALA A 37 -6.25 -4.66 0.58
N PHE A 38 -6.88 -3.58 1.08
CA PHE A 38 -6.16 -2.52 1.77
C PHE A 38 -5.87 -2.90 3.22
N LEU A 39 -4.65 -2.65 3.67
CA LEU A 39 -4.30 -2.57 5.08
C LEU A 39 -4.30 -1.11 5.49
N ARG A 40 -5.15 -0.72 6.44
CA ARG A 40 -5.42 0.67 6.81
C ARG A 40 -5.02 1.00 8.24
N TYR A 41 -4.67 2.26 8.44
CA TYR A 41 -4.55 2.91 9.75
C TYR A 41 -3.65 2.16 10.71
N VAL A 42 -2.44 1.77 10.26
CA VAL A 42 -1.45 1.15 11.14
C VAL A 42 -1.02 2.16 12.19
N ARG A 43 -1.24 1.83 13.47
CA ARG A 43 -1.00 2.71 14.61
C ARG A 43 -0.19 2.01 15.70
N VAL A 44 0.64 2.79 16.38
CA VAL A 44 1.18 2.46 17.70
C VAL A 44 0.41 3.30 18.71
N ASP A 45 -0.31 2.66 19.62
CA ASP A 45 -1.31 3.34 20.48
C ASP A 45 -2.30 4.14 19.61
N ASN A 46 -2.32 5.47 19.77
CA ASN A 46 -3.15 6.38 18.99
C ASN A 46 -2.38 7.12 17.89
N GLU A 47 -1.09 6.83 17.69
CA GLU A 47 -0.28 7.47 16.67
C GLU A 47 -0.32 6.67 15.37
N GLU A 48 -0.88 7.27 14.33
CA GLU A 48 -0.89 6.68 12.98
C GLU A 48 0.51 6.79 12.37
N ILE A 49 1.09 5.63 12.01
CA ILE A 49 2.41 5.54 11.39
C ILE A 49 2.32 5.28 9.87
N VAL A 50 1.30 4.55 9.45
CA VAL A 50 0.97 4.32 8.03
C VAL A 50 -0.54 4.42 7.86
N ARG A 51 -0.99 5.22 6.89
CA ARG A 51 -2.40 5.40 6.56
C ARG A 51 -2.96 4.24 5.76
N GLY A 52 -2.16 3.67 4.87
CA GLY A 52 -2.57 2.53 4.07
C GLY A 52 -1.44 1.86 3.33
N VAL A 53 -1.59 0.57 3.10
CA VAL A 53 -0.74 -0.24 2.24
C VAL A 53 -1.64 -1.02 1.31
N TYR A 54 -1.36 -0.96 0.01
CA TYR A 54 -2.12 -1.67 -1.01
C TYR A 54 -1.27 -1.97 -2.23
N VAL A 55 -1.71 -2.91 -3.06
CA VAL A 55 -1.12 -3.19 -4.37
C VAL A 55 -1.94 -2.50 -5.44
N ALA A 56 -1.27 -1.76 -6.33
CA ALA A 56 -1.88 -1.14 -7.50
C ALA A 56 -1.43 -1.86 -8.77
N VAL A 57 -2.38 -2.20 -9.63
CA VAL A 57 -2.16 -2.58 -11.04
C VAL A 57 -2.60 -1.39 -11.88
N ARG A 58 -1.66 -0.68 -12.50
CA ARG A 58 -1.92 0.52 -13.30
C ARG A 58 -1.80 0.19 -14.79
N ASP A 59 -2.87 0.40 -15.53
CA ASP A 59 -2.89 0.28 -16.99
C ASP A 59 -1.98 1.31 -17.67
N HIS A 60 -1.87 1.26 -18.99
CA HIS A 60 -1.06 2.19 -19.77
C HIS A 60 -1.57 3.65 -19.76
N ASN A 61 -2.79 3.91 -19.27
CA ASN A 61 -3.39 5.24 -19.11
C ASN A 61 -3.47 5.69 -17.64
N TRP A 62 -2.76 5.00 -16.72
CA TRP A 62 -2.78 5.25 -15.26
C TRP A 62 -4.09 4.89 -14.56
N GLY A 63 -5.03 4.23 -15.25
CA GLY A 63 -6.21 3.65 -14.62
C GLY A 63 -5.82 2.56 -13.63
N THR A 64 -6.58 2.43 -12.55
CA THR A 64 -6.40 1.33 -11.59
C THR A 64 -7.29 0.17 -12.01
N VAL A 65 -6.71 -1.02 -12.14
CA VAL A 65 -7.46 -2.26 -12.33
C VAL A 65 -7.84 -2.79 -10.96
N GLU A 66 -9.13 -2.78 -10.65
CA GLU A 66 -9.65 -3.23 -9.36
C GLU A 66 -9.49 -4.76 -9.21
N PRO A 67 -9.04 -5.25 -8.05
CA PRO A 67 -8.93 -6.68 -7.79
C PRO A 67 -10.27 -7.29 -7.41
N SER A 68 -10.53 -8.53 -7.86
CA SER A 68 -11.54 -9.41 -7.27
C SER A 68 -10.85 -10.39 -6.34
N LEU A 69 -11.22 -10.40 -5.05
CA LEU A 69 -10.58 -11.27 -4.06
C LEU A 69 -11.28 -12.64 -3.97
N SER A 70 -10.47 -13.68 -3.82
CA SER A 70 -10.90 -15.07 -3.56
C SER A 70 -9.95 -15.75 -2.58
N ASP A 71 -10.31 -16.94 -2.13
CA ASP A 71 -9.53 -17.78 -1.22
C ASP A 71 -9.07 -17.00 0.04
N LEU A 72 -9.96 -16.14 0.54
CA LEU A 72 -9.67 -15.31 1.70
C LEU A 72 -9.70 -16.16 2.97
N ASP A 73 -8.56 -16.22 3.63
CA ASP A 73 -8.34 -16.88 4.92
C ASP A 73 -7.79 -15.88 5.92
N ILE A 74 -8.46 -15.73 7.07
CA ILE A 74 -8.12 -14.75 8.11
C ILE A 74 -8.07 -15.47 9.45
N ASP A 75 -6.86 -15.56 10.02
CA ASP A 75 -6.62 -16.06 11.37
C ASP A 75 -6.20 -14.89 12.28
N VAL A 76 -7.09 -14.51 13.21
CA VAL A 76 -6.85 -13.41 14.16
C VAL A 76 -6.65 -13.99 15.56
N ARG A 77 -5.53 -13.68 16.16
CA ARG A 77 -5.17 -14.00 17.54
C ARG A 77 -5.13 -12.73 18.37
N GLU A 78 -4.83 -12.81 19.65
CA GLU A 78 -4.86 -11.65 20.56
C GLU A 78 -3.90 -10.54 20.14
N ASP A 79 -2.67 -10.88 19.73
CA ASP A 79 -1.58 -9.96 19.41
C ASP A 79 -0.81 -10.32 18.14
N ALA A 80 -1.37 -11.22 17.32
CA ALA A 80 -0.79 -11.70 16.07
C ALA A 80 -1.90 -12.06 15.08
N PHE A 81 -1.59 -12.12 13.80
CA PHE A 81 -2.56 -12.51 12.77
C PHE A 81 -1.90 -13.03 11.49
N ASP A 82 -2.67 -13.78 10.72
CA ASP A 82 -2.36 -14.19 9.35
C ASP A 82 -3.57 -13.91 8.45
N VAL A 83 -3.36 -13.21 7.33
CA VAL A 83 -4.35 -12.99 6.27
C VAL A 83 -3.76 -13.47 4.96
N ARG A 84 -4.51 -14.30 4.22
CA ARG A 84 -4.11 -14.79 2.90
C ARG A 84 -5.27 -14.67 1.93
N PHE A 85 -4.97 -14.37 0.70
CA PHE A 85 -5.97 -14.23 -0.36
C PHE A 85 -5.35 -14.33 -1.75
N VAL A 86 -6.19 -14.51 -2.75
CA VAL A 86 -5.86 -14.37 -4.16
C VAL A 86 -6.58 -13.14 -4.70
N ALA A 87 -5.88 -12.29 -5.42
CA ALA A 87 -6.43 -11.11 -6.09
C ALA A 87 -6.32 -11.30 -7.61
N ASP A 88 -7.45 -11.26 -8.29
CA ASP A 88 -7.57 -11.36 -9.75
C ASP A 88 -7.90 -9.99 -10.33
N CYS A 89 -6.94 -9.37 -11.03
CA CYS A 89 -7.07 -8.08 -11.69
C CYS A 89 -7.35 -8.29 -13.17
N ARG A 90 -8.57 -7.94 -13.62
CA ARG A 90 -9.00 -8.09 -15.02
C ARG A 90 -9.63 -6.82 -15.54
N GLN A 91 -9.09 -6.33 -16.64
CA GLN A 91 -9.66 -5.22 -17.40
C GLN A 91 -9.10 -5.25 -18.82
N ASP A 92 -9.94 -5.25 -19.83
CA ASP A 92 -9.57 -5.31 -21.25
C ASP A 92 -8.59 -6.47 -21.55
N ASP A 93 -7.34 -6.16 -21.94
CA ASP A 93 -6.28 -7.15 -22.18
C ASP A 93 -5.49 -7.50 -20.91
N ILE A 94 -5.68 -6.78 -19.82
CA ILE A 94 -4.99 -7.02 -18.56
C ILE A 94 -5.63 -8.20 -17.83
N HIS A 95 -4.80 -9.20 -17.55
CA HIS A 95 -5.11 -10.27 -16.62
C HIS A 95 -3.88 -10.58 -15.79
N PHE A 96 -3.87 -10.04 -14.56
CA PHE A 96 -2.79 -10.22 -13.59
C PHE A 96 -3.36 -10.79 -12.29
N VAL A 97 -2.82 -11.92 -11.84
CA VAL A 97 -3.26 -12.59 -10.61
C VAL A 97 -2.12 -12.58 -9.61
N TRP A 98 -2.40 -12.20 -8.36
CA TRP A 98 -1.41 -12.23 -7.31
C TRP A 98 -1.93 -12.83 -6.01
N ARG A 99 -1.04 -13.48 -5.27
CA ARG A 99 -1.31 -13.98 -3.92
C ARG A 99 -0.84 -12.95 -2.92
N GLY A 100 -1.74 -12.56 -2.01
CA GLY A 100 -1.48 -11.69 -0.89
C GLY A 100 -1.28 -12.49 0.39
N ALA A 101 -0.28 -12.11 1.18
CA ALA A 101 -0.13 -12.60 2.54
C ALA A 101 0.24 -11.42 3.45
N ILE A 102 -0.55 -11.23 4.52
CA ILE A 102 -0.29 -10.22 5.54
C ILE A 102 -0.14 -10.94 6.87
N THR A 103 1.02 -10.79 7.50
CA THR A 103 1.30 -11.40 8.80
C THR A 103 1.63 -10.34 9.83
N GLY A 104 1.13 -10.49 11.03
CA GLY A 104 1.46 -9.67 12.18
C GLY A 104 1.96 -10.53 13.34
N SER A 105 3.10 -10.18 13.94
CA SER A 105 3.66 -10.89 15.09
C SER A 105 3.48 -10.11 16.38
N SER A 106 3.52 -10.84 17.51
CA SER A 106 3.49 -10.27 18.87
C SER A 106 4.68 -9.32 19.17
N GLU A 107 5.73 -9.37 18.35
CA GLU A 107 6.88 -8.46 18.44
C GLU A 107 6.62 -7.09 17.80
N GLY A 108 5.43 -6.86 17.25
CA GLY A 108 5.09 -5.61 16.57
C GLY A 108 5.67 -5.49 15.16
N ILE A 109 5.82 -6.61 14.45
CA ILE A 109 6.26 -6.65 13.07
C ILE A 109 5.07 -7.04 12.19
N VAL A 110 4.80 -6.24 11.19
CA VAL A 110 3.79 -6.52 10.16
C VAL A 110 4.47 -6.65 8.80
N ARG A 111 4.20 -7.74 8.09
CA ARG A 111 4.68 -7.95 6.73
C ARG A 111 3.51 -8.18 5.77
N PHE A 112 3.45 -7.39 4.72
CA PHE A 112 2.53 -7.59 3.60
C PHE A 112 3.34 -7.96 2.35
N SER A 113 3.10 -9.14 1.80
CA SER A 113 3.77 -9.62 0.59
C SER A 113 2.76 -9.86 -0.53
N MET A 114 3.20 -9.63 -1.75
CA MET A 114 2.53 -10.04 -2.98
C MET A 114 3.44 -10.92 -3.83
N ASP A 115 2.86 -11.93 -4.45
CA ASP A 115 3.50 -12.80 -5.45
C ASP A 115 2.55 -12.94 -6.64
N GLY A 116 2.84 -12.23 -7.71
CA GLY A 116 1.98 -12.04 -8.85
C GLY A 116 2.51 -12.61 -10.15
N VAL A 117 1.59 -13.01 -11.04
CA VAL A 117 1.89 -13.56 -12.35
C VAL A 117 0.91 -13.02 -13.40
N ALA A 118 1.42 -12.60 -14.54
CA ALA A 118 0.65 -12.22 -15.70
C ALA A 118 0.00 -13.45 -16.36
N ARG A 119 -1.30 -13.42 -16.58
CA ARG A 119 -2.05 -14.48 -17.26
C ARG A 119 -2.34 -14.19 -18.73
N SER A 120 -2.10 -12.95 -19.14
CA SER A 120 -2.17 -12.48 -20.52
C SER A 120 -0.95 -11.62 -20.84
N ARG A 121 -0.84 -11.19 -22.08
CA ARG A 121 0.09 -10.17 -22.54
C ARG A 121 -0.64 -8.83 -22.54
N PHE A 122 -0.04 -7.79 -21.92
CA PHE A 122 -0.60 -6.44 -21.83
C PHE A 122 0.48 -5.36 -21.66
N GLU A 123 0.08 -4.12 -21.67
CA GLU A 123 0.93 -2.98 -21.32
C GLU A 123 0.48 -2.37 -19.98
N ARG A 124 1.46 -2.03 -19.13
CA ARG A 124 1.23 -1.41 -17.83
C ARG A 124 2.14 -0.20 -17.60
N ASN A 125 1.66 0.74 -16.82
CA ASN A 125 2.54 1.76 -16.26
C ASN A 125 3.24 1.24 -15.01
N ARG A 126 2.50 0.69 -14.03
CA ARG A 126 3.06 0.20 -12.76
C ARG A 126 2.28 -1.02 -12.25
N ILE A 127 2.98 -1.92 -11.58
CA ILE A 127 2.39 -2.98 -10.75
C ILE A 127 3.22 -3.06 -9.47
N GLY A 128 2.58 -2.90 -8.31
CA GLY A 128 3.22 -3.12 -7.03
C GLY A 128 2.65 -2.31 -5.89
N PHE A 129 3.37 -2.32 -4.78
CA PHE A 129 2.93 -1.69 -3.55
C PHE A 129 2.91 -0.16 -3.62
N CYS A 130 1.88 0.38 -2.96
CA CYS A 130 1.78 1.78 -2.55
C CYS A 130 1.65 1.83 -1.02
N VAL A 131 2.40 2.72 -0.39
CA VAL A 131 2.33 3.01 1.06
C VAL A 131 1.96 4.46 1.24
N LEU A 132 0.86 4.71 1.93
CA LEU A 132 0.40 6.06 2.27
C LEU A 132 0.88 6.43 3.68
N HIS A 133 1.68 7.48 3.79
CA HIS A 133 2.11 8.03 5.07
C HIS A 133 1.18 9.17 5.50
N PRO A 134 0.79 9.27 6.77
CA PRO A 134 -0.16 10.27 7.23
C PRO A 134 0.44 11.67 7.25
N MET A 135 -0.38 12.70 7.10
CA MET A 135 0.06 14.10 7.19
C MET A 135 0.66 14.48 8.56
N SER A 136 0.40 13.68 9.59
CA SER A 136 0.97 13.90 10.92
C SER A 136 2.50 13.76 10.97
N VAL A 137 3.13 13.20 9.93
CA VAL A 137 4.60 13.12 9.80
C VAL A 137 5.22 14.36 9.13
N ALA A 138 4.42 15.31 8.61
CA ALA A 138 4.94 16.54 8.01
C ALA A 138 5.88 17.26 8.98
N GLY A 139 7.05 17.70 8.51
CA GLY A 139 8.10 18.33 9.30
C GLY A 139 8.92 17.38 10.20
N ARG A 140 8.59 16.07 10.24
CA ARG A 140 9.37 15.12 11.04
C ARG A 140 10.65 14.74 10.33
N LYS A 141 11.70 14.61 11.13
CA LYS A 141 12.97 14.03 10.70
C LYS A 141 12.78 12.53 10.42
N CYS A 142 13.46 12.06 9.40
CA CYS A 142 13.51 10.65 9.03
C CYS A 142 14.91 10.26 8.59
N SER A 143 15.19 8.97 8.63
CA SER A 143 16.35 8.35 7.98
C SER A 143 15.86 7.54 6.81
N VAL A 144 16.48 7.73 5.67
CA VAL A 144 16.17 7.05 4.41
C VAL A 144 17.30 6.09 4.10
N GLU A 145 17.00 4.81 3.92
CA GLU A 145 17.89 3.81 3.35
C GLU A 145 17.59 3.68 1.86
N HIS A 146 18.62 3.80 1.05
CA HIS A 146 18.54 3.69 -0.41
C HIS A 146 18.79 2.27 -0.90
N VAL A 147 18.46 1.98 -2.16
CA VAL A 147 18.63 0.65 -2.75
C VAL A 147 20.09 0.19 -2.84
N ASP A 148 21.06 1.11 -2.83
CA ASP A 148 22.50 0.83 -2.79
C ASP A 148 23.04 0.57 -1.37
N GLY A 149 22.16 0.62 -0.34
CA GLY A 149 22.50 0.45 1.07
C GLY A 149 23.00 1.72 1.77
N SER A 150 23.17 2.82 1.05
CA SER A 150 23.50 4.11 1.67
C SER A 150 22.33 4.65 2.51
N ARG A 151 22.63 5.54 3.47
CA ARG A 151 21.62 6.18 4.31
C ARG A 151 21.78 7.68 4.30
N THR A 152 20.65 8.37 4.23
CA THR A 152 20.60 9.84 4.32
C THR A 152 19.57 10.27 5.35
N ASP A 153 19.84 11.38 6.02
CA ASP A 153 18.85 12.04 6.87
C ASP A 153 17.97 12.94 6.02
N GLY A 154 16.67 12.95 6.33
CA GLY A 154 15.66 13.71 5.63
C GLY A 154 14.64 14.33 6.57
N VAL A 155 13.74 15.09 5.99
CA VAL A 155 12.58 15.67 6.67
C VAL A 155 11.37 15.53 5.76
N PHE A 156 10.26 15.01 6.26
CA PHE A 156 9.00 15.01 5.51
C PHE A 156 8.58 16.45 5.19
N PRO A 157 8.27 16.80 3.94
CA PRO A 157 8.00 18.17 3.56
C PRO A 157 6.82 18.80 4.32
N GLU A 158 7.02 19.94 4.99
CA GLU A 158 5.92 20.71 5.58
C GLU A 158 5.07 21.39 4.52
N ARG A 159 5.73 22.00 3.53
CA ARG A 159 5.08 22.59 2.35
C ARG A 159 4.95 21.53 1.26
N ILE A 160 3.97 21.69 0.37
CA ILE A 160 3.78 20.78 -0.76
C ILE A 160 5.07 20.73 -1.59
N ALA A 161 5.64 19.51 -1.69
CA ALA A 161 6.80 19.26 -2.54
C ALA A 161 6.33 18.97 -3.98
N PRO A 162 6.73 19.79 -4.97
CA PRO A 162 6.30 19.58 -6.36
C PRO A 162 6.99 18.39 -7.03
N HIS A 163 8.08 17.90 -6.45
CA HIS A 163 8.85 16.75 -6.92
C HIS A 163 8.96 15.70 -5.82
N GLN A 164 9.48 14.53 -6.18
CA GLN A 164 9.68 13.42 -5.26
C GLN A 164 10.62 13.81 -4.11
N PRO A 165 10.13 13.92 -2.86
CA PRO A 165 10.98 14.28 -1.72
C PRO A 165 12.02 13.22 -1.38
N PHE A 166 11.72 11.95 -1.67
CA PHE A 166 12.65 10.84 -1.45
C PHE A 166 12.64 9.90 -2.65
N MET A 167 13.84 9.50 -3.09
CA MET A 167 14.07 8.65 -4.27
C MET A 167 14.93 7.45 -3.88
N ASP A 168 14.89 6.41 -4.73
CA ASP A 168 15.69 5.18 -4.57
C ASP A 168 15.54 4.51 -3.20
N LEU A 169 14.29 4.51 -2.70
CA LEU A 169 13.93 4.06 -1.36
C LEU A 169 14.02 2.53 -1.23
N ARG A 170 14.70 2.09 -0.14
CA ARG A 170 14.62 0.74 0.44
C ARG A 170 13.88 0.75 1.76
N ALA A 171 14.11 1.76 2.60
CA ALA A 171 13.38 1.94 3.84
C ALA A 171 13.31 3.41 4.24
N ILE A 172 12.28 3.77 4.99
CA ILE A 172 12.15 5.05 5.65
C ILE A 172 11.82 4.83 7.13
N THR A 173 12.58 5.49 8.01
CA THR A 173 12.43 5.39 9.47
C THR A 173 12.21 6.77 10.06
N HIS A 174 11.24 6.92 10.94
CA HIS A 174 11.02 8.16 11.69
C HIS A 174 10.73 7.89 13.17
N GLU A 175 10.95 8.90 14.01
CA GLU A 175 10.68 8.81 15.44
C GLU A 175 9.19 8.96 15.75
N LEU A 176 8.72 8.22 16.74
CA LEU A 176 7.36 8.34 17.28
C LEU A 176 7.32 9.43 18.36
N ARG A 177 6.16 10.06 18.54
CA ARG A 177 5.98 11.16 19.52
C ARG A 177 6.25 10.74 20.96
N ARG A 178 5.96 9.48 21.30
CA ARG A 178 6.15 8.92 22.64
C ARG A 178 7.47 8.17 22.81
N GLY A 179 8.38 8.31 21.85
CA GLY A 179 9.64 7.58 21.79
C GLY A 179 9.49 6.25 21.05
N GLY A 180 10.62 5.72 20.61
CA GLY A 180 10.69 4.60 19.68
C GLY A 180 10.76 5.05 18.23
N ARG A 181 10.77 4.10 17.30
CA ARG A 181 10.89 4.35 15.86
C ARG A 181 9.92 3.47 15.10
N ALA A 182 9.37 4.01 14.02
CA ALA A 182 8.65 3.26 13.01
C ALA A 182 9.50 3.18 11.75
N GLU A 183 9.71 1.99 11.22
CA GLU A 183 10.35 1.74 9.94
C GLU A 183 9.34 1.16 8.98
N VAL A 184 9.36 1.64 7.74
CA VAL A 184 8.68 1.04 6.60
C VAL A 184 9.76 0.62 5.60
N ARG A 185 9.88 -0.69 5.38
CA ARG A 185 10.85 -1.31 4.47
C ARG A 185 10.14 -1.91 3.28
N MET A 186 10.68 -1.67 2.09
CA MET A 186 10.16 -2.09 0.80
C MET A 186 11.17 -3.02 0.11
N ASP A 187 10.69 -4.16 -0.39
CA ASP A 187 11.51 -5.14 -1.12
C ASP A 187 10.87 -5.54 -2.44
N GLY A 188 11.72 -5.91 -3.41
CA GLY A 188 11.33 -6.46 -4.71
C GLY A 188 11.26 -5.45 -5.86
N ASP A 189 11.44 -4.15 -5.58
CA ASP A 189 11.54 -3.09 -6.59
C ASP A 189 12.30 -1.89 -6.00
N THR A 190 12.52 -0.86 -6.81
CA THR A 190 12.92 0.48 -6.37
C THR A 190 11.68 1.32 -6.11
N PHE A 191 11.68 2.04 -5.00
CA PHE A 191 10.56 2.90 -4.60
C PHE A 191 10.98 4.37 -4.59
N GLU A 192 9.99 5.24 -4.74
CA GLU A 192 10.13 6.68 -4.54
C GLU A 192 8.88 7.23 -3.87
N MET A 193 8.97 8.42 -3.29
CA MET A 193 7.84 9.06 -2.61
C MET A 193 7.37 10.26 -3.42
N GLU A 194 6.05 10.45 -3.49
CA GLU A 194 5.43 11.69 -3.95
C GLU A 194 4.56 12.33 -2.87
N ASP A 195 4.43 13.63 -2.93
CA ASP A 195 3.54 14.39 -2.06
C ASP A 195 2.15 14.44 -2.69
N GLN A 196 1.22 13.65 -2.14
CA GLN A 196 -0.14 13.50 -2.68
C GLN A 196 -0.98 14.77 -2.57
N ARG A 197 -0.52 15.79 -1.80
CA ARG A 197 -1.19 17.10 -1.76
C ARG A 197 -1.16 17.80 -3.11
N ASN A 198 -0.24 17.43 -4.00
CA ASN A 198 -0.27 17.86 -5.41
C ASN A 198 -1.54 17.38 -6.15
N TRP A 199 -2.19 16.33 -5.62
CA TRP A 199 -3.37 15.68 -6.19
C TRP A 199 -4.58 15.76 -5.24
N THR A 200 -4.57 16.72 -4.29
CA THR A 200 -5.63 16.96 -3.31
C THR A 200 -5.85 15.83 -2.27
N ASP A 201 -4.89 14.92 -2.10
CA ASP A 201 -4.92 13.89 -1.06
C ASP A 201 -3.99 14.26 0.11
N ALA A 202 -4.46 14.05 1.34
CA ALA A 202 -3.73 14.41 2.56
C ALA A 202 -2.78 13.28 3.01
N SER A 203 -1.82 12.91 2.15
CA SER A 203 -0.81 11.87 2.43
C SER A 203 0.48 12.11 1.65
N TYR A 204 1.55 11.40 2.05
CA TYR A 204 2.69 11.13 1.18
C TYR A 204 2.58 9.69 0.71
N LYS A 205 2.81 9.43 -0.57
CA LYS A 205 2.71 8.09 -1.14
C LYS A 205 4.08 7.59 -1.60
N THR A 206 4.56 6.53 -0.96
CA THR A 206 5.68 5.74 -1.46
C THR A 206 5.14 4.68 -2.41
N TYR A 207 5.73 4.57 -3.59
CA TYR A 207 5.27 3.66 -4.65
C TYR A 207 6.44 3.12 -5.47
N CYS A 208 6.22 2.07 -6.22
CA CYS A 208 7.11 1.53 -7.24
C CYS A 208 6.39 1.49 -8.60
N THR A 209 7.08 1.45 -9.71
CA THR A 209 8.48 1.70 -9.98
C THR A 209 8.66 3.20 -10.17
N PRO A 210 9.86 3.81 -9.96
CA PRO A 210 10.09 5.24 -10.12
C PRO A 210 9.61 5.81 -11.47
N LEU A 211 9.14 7.07 -11.48
CA LEU A 211 8.66 7.73 -12.71
C LEU A 211 9.75 7.91 -13.76
N ALA A 212 11.02 7.98 -13.34
CA ALA A 212 12.16 8.03 -14.27
C ALA A 212 12.36 6.74 -15.06
N MET A 213 11.79 5.61 -14.59
CA MET A 213 11.84 4.33 -15.31
C MET A 213 10.79 4.30 -16.43
N PRO A 214 11.10 3.63 -17.56
CA PRO A 214 10.22 3.61 -18.73
C PRO A 214 8.79 3.16 -18.42
N PHE A 215 7.82 3.78 -19.10
CA PHE A 215 6.42 3.36 -19.16
C PHE A 215 5.76 3.84 -20.47
N PRO A 216 4.74 3.13 -21.04
CA PRO A 216 4.28 1.84 -20.55
C PRO A 216 5.31 0.72 -20.77
N VAL A 217 5.24 -0.31 -19.95
CA VAL A 217 6.07 -1.51 -20.06
C VAL A 217 5.20 -2.66 -20.53
N ARG A 218 5.68 -3.39 -21.55
CA ARG A 218 5.04 -4.63 -22.00
C ARG A 218 5.32 -5.74 -21.00
N VAL A 219 4.26 -6.44 -20.63
CA VAL A 219 4.28 -7.64 -19.80
C VAL A 219 3.91 -8.83 -20.69
N GLU A 220 4.68 -9.87 -20.65
CA GLU A 220 4.37 -11.12 -21.33
C GLU A 220 3.65 -12.09 -20.38
N ARG A 221 2.92 -13.04 -20.94
CA ARG A 221 2.29 -14.09 -20.14
C ARG A 221 3.35 -14.85 -19.35
N GLU A 222 3.05 -15.16 -18.08
CA GLU A 222 3.91 -15.80 -17.07
C GLU A 222 5.05 -14.90 -16.53
N ASP A 223 5.13 -13.63 -16.94
CA ASP A 223 5.99 -12.67 -16.23
C ASP A 223 5.52 -12.52 -14.78
N THR A 224 6.46 -12.42 -13.85
CA THR A 224 6.20 -12.38 -12.41
C THR A 224 6.59 -11.05 -11.77
N VAL A 225 5.88 -10.68 -10.73
CA VAL A 225 6.21 -9.55 -9.85
C VAL A 225 6.06 -10.02 -8.40
N ALA A 226 7.15 -9.94 -7.63
CA ALA A 226 7.13 -10.30 -6.21
C ALA A 226 7.71 -9.16 -5.38
N GLN A 227 6.94 -8.69 -4.38
CA GLN A 227 7.32 -7.54 -3.54
C GLN A 227 6.82 -7.75 -2.11
N SER A 228 7.39 -7.00 -1.17
CA SER A 228 6.87 -6.94 0.19
C SER A 228 7.12 -5.61 0.87
N ILE A 229 6.21 -5.27 1.80
CA ILE A 229 6.34 -4.17 2.76
C ILE A 229 6.45 -4.77 4.15
N THR A 230 7.44 -4.33 4.92
CA THR A 230 7.60 -4.69 6.34
C THR A 230 7.57 -3.42 7.18
N MET A 231 6.80 -3.46 8.24
CA MET A 231 6.65 -2.36 9.19
C MET A 231 6.97 -2.86 10.59
#